data_d86219c0182300fe438a603a557dae29
#
_entry.id   d86219c0182300fe438a603a557dae29
#
_cell.length_a   1.000
_cell.length_b   1.000
_cell.length_c   1.000
_cell.angle_alpha   90.00
_cell.angle_beta   90.00
_cell.angle_gamma   90.00
#
_symmetry.space_group_name_H-M   'P 1'
#
loop_
_entity.id
_entity.type
_entity.pdbx_description
1 polymer ?
#
loop_
_entity_poly.entity_id
_entity_poly.type
_entity_poly.pdbx_seq_one_letter_code
_entity_poly.pdbx_strand_id
1 'polypeptide(L)'
;SIVIGGGTGSGKTTFLGALSEYIPRDERIITIEDNAELKLQGIANLVRLEARAATINGAPGVSIRDLIKSALRMRPDRIIVGEVRGGEAMDMLQALNTGHEGSLGTAHANSCRDMLARLEIMTLMAELDLPLQAVRRQIASGVDILVHLGRMRDKSRKLLEVSEVCAYADGEIRIQPLYQWQDGRGLMPVEPLLHREKLERAGVKL
;
A
#
# COMPACT_ATOMS: atom_id res chain seq x y z
N SER A 1 7.23 -2.48 -2.96
CA SER A 1 5.83 -2.38 -2.48
C SER A 1 5.62 -1.08 -1.71
N ILE A 2 4.51 -0.40 -1.96
CA ILE A 2 4.25 0.94 -1.40
C ILE A 2 2.90 0.96 -0.69
N VAL A 3 2.85 1.50 0.53
CA VAL A 3 1.60 1.77 1.23
C VAL A 3 1.41 3.28 1.39
N ILE A 4 0.25 3.77 0.93
CA ILE A 4 -0.08 5.19 0.88
C ILE A 4 -1.10 5.50 1.98
N GLY A 5 -0.74 6.39 2.89
CA GLY A 5 -1.57 6.87 3.97
C GLY A 5 -2.10 8.28 3.79
N GLY A 6 -3.17 8.56 4.48
CA GLY A 6 -3.75 9.90 4.55
C GLY A 6 -5.20 9.88 4.97
N GLY A 7 -5.68 10.99 5.47
CA GLY A 7 -7.08 11.17 5.86
C GLY A 7 -8.04 11.12 4.65
N THR A 8 -9.35 11.19 4.95
CA THR A 8 -10.38 11.27 3.91
C THR A 8 -10.17 12.51 3.04
N GLY A 9 -10.21 12.32 1.73
CA GLY A 9 -10.04 13.41 0.76
C GLY A 9 -8.61 13.94 0.63
N SER A 10 -7.58 13.26 1.19
CA SER A 10 -6.16 13.63 1.01
C SER A 10 -5.62 13.35 -0.38
N GLY A 11 -6.34 12.57 -1.20
CA GLY A 11 -5.96 12.26 -2.58
C GLY A 11 -5.25 10.92 -2.76
N LYS A 12 -5.40 9.96 -1.83
CA LYS A 12 -4.77 8.64 -1.91
C LYS A 12 -5.03 7.93 -3.24
N THR A 13 -6.30 7.81 -3.64
CA THR A 13 -6.71 7.16 -4.89
C THR A 13 -6.13 7.87 -6.13
N THR A 14 -6.11 9.21 -6.10
CA THR A 14 -5.53 10.01 -7.19
C THR A 14 -4.02 9.80 -7.29
N PHE A 15 -3.33 9.81 -6.15
CA PHE A 15 -1.88 9.60 -6.09
C PHE A 15 -1.49 8.18 -6.51
N LEU A 16 -2.27 7.18 -6.10
CA LEU A 16 -2.08 5.79 -6.52
C LEU A 16 -2.28 5.63 -8.03
N GLY A 17 -3.30 6.31 -8.59
CA GLY A 17 -3.50 6.38 -10.05
C GLY A 17 -2.29 6.99 -10.77
N ALA A 18 -1.72 8.08 -10.26
CA ALA A 18 -0.52 8.69 -10.82
C ALA A 18 0.71 7.78 -10.74
N LEU A 19 0.91 7.09 -9.61
CA LEU A 19 2.00 6.10 -9.49
C LEU A 19 1.86 4.95 -10.47
N SER A 20 0.64 4.55 -10.82
CA SER A 20 0.42 3.45 -11.75
C SER A 20 0.94 3.74 -13.17
N GLU A 21 1.13 5.01 -13.54
CA GLU A 21 1.71 5.40 -14.85
C GLU A 21 3.18 4.97 -14.99
N TYR A 22 3.85 4.71 -13.86
CA TYR A 22 5.24 4.24 -13.82
C TYR A 22 5.35 2.70 -13.76
N ILE A 23 4.23 1.99 -13.74
CA ILE A 23 4.24 0.52 -13.82
C ILE A 23 4.57 0.10 -15.26
N PRO A 24 5.46 -0.90 -15.45
CA PRO A 24 5.73 -1.46 -16.77
C PRO A 24 4.44 -1.92 -17.47
N ARG A 25 4.29 -1.60 -18.76
CA ARG A 25 3.05 -1.81 -19.51
C ARG A 25 2.76 -3.27 -19.86
N ASP A 26 3.76 -4.12 -19.78
CA ASP A 26 3.71 -5.57 -20.04
C ASP A 26 3.29 -6.37 -18.79
N GLU A 27 3.25 -5.73 -17.62
CA GLU A 27 2.82 -6.37 -16.38
C GLU A 27 1.29 -6.59 -16.32
N ARG A 28 0.92 -7.72 -15.69
CA ARG A 28 -0.46 -8.04 -15.35
C ARG A 28 -0.82 -7.43 -14.01
N ILE A 29 -1.74 -6.48 -14.02
CA ILE A 29 -2.19 -5.77 -12.83
C ILE A 29 -3.58 -6.22 -12.42
N ILE A 30 -3.78 -6.49 -11.14
CA ILE A 30 -5.10 -6.74 -10.55
C ILE A 30 -5.40 -5.64 -9.54
N THR A 31 -6.49 -4.89 -9.75
CA THR A 31 -6.99 -3.94 -8.76
C THR A 31 -8.10 -4.57 -7.94
N ILE A 32 -8.13 -4.25 -6.65
CA ILE A 32 -9.13 -4.75 -5.70
C ILE A 32 -9.66 -3.55 -4.91
N GLU A 33 -10.95 -3.27 -5.01
CA GLU A 33 -11.58 -2.09 -4.43
C GLU A 33 -12.95 -2.41 -3.81
N ASP A 34 -13.38 -1.64 -2.82
CA ASP A 34 -14.78 -1.66 -2.34
C ASP A 34 -15.73 -1.05 -3.37
N ASN A 35 -15.30 0.06 -3.98
CA ASN A 35 -15.97 0.74 -5.08
C ASN A 35 -14.91 1.10 -6.11
N ALA A 36 -15.18 0.90 -7.38
CA ALA A 36 -14.25 1.12 -8.47
C ALA A 36 -13.96 2.61 -8.71
N GLU A 37 -13.03 3.18 -7.95
CA GLU A 37 -12.59 4.58 -8.06
C GLU A 37 -11.28 4.75 -8.83
N LEU A 38 -10.44 3.70 -8.87
CA LEU A 38 -9.13 3.75 -9.50
C LEU A 38 -9.25 3.86 -11.02
N LYS A 39 -8.65 4.91 -11.56
CA LYS A 39 -8.56 5.13 -13.00
C LYS A 39 -7.13 4.88 -13.47
N LEU A 40 -6.79 3.62 -13.71
CA LEU A 40 -5.51 3.23 -14.27
C LEU A 40 -5.56 3.33 -15.79
N GLN A 41 -4.58 4.00 -16.39
CA GLN A 41 -4.49 4.19 -17.84
C GLN A 41 -3.24 3.52 -18.41
N GLY A 42 -3.32 3.09 -19.65
CA GLY A 42 -2.14 2.57 -20.36
C GLY A 42 -1.70 1.15 -19.97
N ILE A 43 -2.45 0.43 -19.12
CA ILE A 43 -2.16 -0.94 -18.71
C ILE A 43 -2.96 -1.89 -19.61
N ALA A 44 -2.27 -2.67 -20.44
CA ALA A 44 -2.90 -3.57 -21.39
C ALA A 44 -3.55 -4.80 -20.71
N ASN A 45 -2.95 -5.32 -19.65
CA ASN A 45 -3.42 -6.50 -18.92
C ASN A 45 -3.91 -6.12 -17.52
N LEU A 46 -5.06 -5.45 -17.48
CA LEU A 46 -5.69 -4.97 -16.26
C LEU A 46 -6.95 -5.79 -15.93
N VAL A 47 -6.99 -6.37 -14.74
CA VAL A 47 -8.20 -6.99 -14.16
C VAL A 47 -8.67 -6.14 -12.98
N ARG A 48 -9.95 -5.82 -12.95
CA ARG A 48 -10.58 -5.05 -11.86
C ARG A 48 -11.51 -5.96 -11.09
N LEU A 49 -11.29 -6.06 -9.79
CA LEU A 49 -12.12 -6.80 -8.87
C LEU A 49 -12.76 -5.82 -7.88
N GLU A 50 -14.06 -5.94 -7.70
CA GLU A 50 -14.83 -5.09 -6.80
C GLU A 50 -15.53 -5.95 -5.76
N ALA A 51 -15.44 -5.54 -4.49
CA ALA A 51 -16.11 -6.20 -3.39
C ALA A 51 -17.62 -5.99 -3.51
N ARG A 52 -18.38 -6.93 -2.97
CA ARG A 52 -19.84 -6.89 -3.02
C ARG A 52 -20.42 -7.24 -1.66
N ALA A 53 -21.31 -6.40 -1.17
CA ALA A 53 -22.10 -6.73 0.02
C ALA A 53 -23.03 -7.92 -0.24
N ALA A 54 -23.36 -8.66 0.81
CA ALA A 54 -24.41 -9.68 0.74
C ALA A 54 -25.75 -9.06 0.32
N THR A 55 -26.48 -9.74 -0.55
CA THR A 55 -27.78 -9.25 -1.03
C THR A 55 -28.92 -9.73 -0.14
N ILE A 56 -30.03 -8.98 -0.13
CA ILE A 56 -31.26 -9.32 0.60
C ILE A 56 -31.82 -10.68 0.14
N ASN A 57 -31.56 -11.07 -1.10
CA ASN A 57 -32.02 -12.35 -1.69
C ASN A 57 -31.10 -13.54 -1.35
N GLY A 58 -30.18 -13.39 -0.36
CA GLY A 58 -29.35 -14.47 0.17
C GLY A 58 -28.06 -14.77 -0.62
N ALA A 59 -27.72 -13.99 -1.66
CA ALA A 59 -26.40 -14.16 -2.30
C ALA A 59 -25.30 -13.68 -1.33
N PRO A 60 -24.24 -14.50 -1.09
CA PRO A 60 -23.17 -14.13 -0.18
C PRO A 60 -22.39 -12.91 -0.69
N GLY A 61 -21.89 -12.10 0.25
CA GLY A 61 -20.96 -11.03 -0.06
C GLY A 61 -19.62 -11.59 -0.56
N VAL A 62 -18.85 -10.73 -1.20
CA VAL A 62 -17.46 -11.00 -1.59
C VAL A 62 -16.62 -9.89 -1.00
N SER A 63 -15.77 -10.22 -0.05
CA SER A 63 -14.93 -9.25 0.67
C SER A 63 -13.63 -8.96 -0.10
N ILE A 64 -12.96 -7.85 0.26
CA ILE A 64 -11.59 -7.55 -0.20
C ILE A 64 -10.66 -8.74 0.06
N ARG A 65 -10.80 -9.38 1.22
CA ARG A 65 -10.03 -10.57 1.60
C ARG A 65 -10.20 -11.73 0.62
N ASP A 66 -11.44 -12.02 0.22
CA ASP A 66 -11.74 -13.08 -0.75
C ASP A 66 -11.14 -12.76 -2.13
N LEU A 67 -11.20 -11.48 -2.51
CA LEU A 67 -10.64 -11.01 -3.76
C LEU A 67 -9.11 -11.08 -3.79
N ILE A 68 -8.42 -10.73 -2.69
CA ILE A 68 -6.96 -10.88 -2.59
C ILE A 68 -6.57 -12.35 -2.77
N LYS A 69 -7.23 -13.28 -2.06
CA LYS A 69 -6.97 -14.72 -2.18
C LYS A 69 -7.20 -15.23 -3.60
N SER A 70 -8.22 -14.72 -4.28
CA SER A 70 -8.53 -15.07 -5.67
C SER A 70 -7.49 -14.50 -6.63
N ALA A 71 -7.09 -13.24 -6.42
CA ALA A 71 -6.10 -12.53 -7.23
C ALA A 71 -4.75 -13.25 -7.25
N LEU A 72 -4.29 -13.77 -6.11
CA LEU A 72 -3.05 -14.54 -5.99
C LEU A 72 -3.00 -15.77 -6.91
N ARG A 73 -4.17 -16.33 -7.29
CA ARG A 73 -4.28 -17.47 -8.21
C ARG A 73 -4.42 -17.06 -9.67
N MET A 74 -4.50 -15.76 -9.95
CA MET A 74 -4.69 -15.22 -11.30
C MET A 74 -3.36 -14.83 -11.97
N ARG A 75 -2.22 -15.17 -11.36
CA ARG A 75 -0.87 -14.82 -11.80
C ARG A 75 -0.69 -13.32 -12.04
N PRO A 76 -0.94 -12.46 -11.07
CA PRO A 76 -0.64 -11.05 -11.20
C PRO A 76 0.87 -10.81 -11.07
N ASP A 77 1.38 -9.81 -11.77
CA ASP A 77 2.70 -9.25 -11.46
C ASP A 77 2.59 -8.30 -10.27
N ARG A 78 1.51 -7.50 -10.23
CA ARG A 78 1.20 -6.62 -9.07
C ARG A 78 -0.27 -6.68 -8.70
N ILE A 79 -0.52 -6.52 -7.41
CA ILE A 79 -1.86 -6.32 -6.85
C ILE A 79 -1.95 -4.90 -6.31
N ILE A 80 -3.02 -4.19 -6.67
CA ILE A 80 -3.30 -2.85 -6.18
C ILE A 80 -4.57 -2.91 -5.34
N VAL A 81 -4.43 -2.70 -4.02
CA VAL A 81 -5.56 -2.67 -3.09
C VAL A 81 -5.98 -1.22 -2.87
N GLY A 82 -7.17 -0.87 -3.30
CA GLY A 82 -7.70 0.49 -3.23
C GLY A 82 -7.69 1.05 -1.81
N GLU A 83 -8.14 0.28 -0.83
CA GLU A 83 -8.05 0.63 0.58
C GLU A 83 -8.08 -0.60 1.47
N VAL A 84 -7.24 -0.59 2.51
CA VAL A 84 -7.19 -1.62 3.57
C VAL A 84 -7.71 -0.99 4.87
N ARG A 85 -8.69 -1.64 5.51
CA ARG A 85 -9.38 -1.12 6.70
C ARG A 85 -9.45 -2.11 7.86
N GLY A 86 -9.20 -3.40 7.61
CA GLY A 86 -9.36 -4.48 8.58
C GLY A 86 -8.44 -5.67 8.32
N GLY A 87 -8.89 -6.86 8.68
CA GLY A 87 -8.10 -8.09 8.64
C GLY A 87 -7.52 -8.49 7.28
N GLU A 88 -8.05 -7.95 6.18
CA GLU A 88 -7.48 -8.11 4.84
C GLU A 88 -6.05 -7.57 4.72
N ALA A 89 -5.61 -6.75 5.67
CA ALA A 89 -4.22 -6.29 5.76
C ALA A 89 -3.24 -7.46 5.82
N MET A 90 -3.59 -8.54 6.52
CA MET A 90 -2.75 -9.74 6.58
C MET A 90 -2.62 -10.41 5.22
N ASP A 91 -3.73 -10.56 4.49
CA ASP A 91 -3.72 -11.18 3.17
C ASP A 91 -2.95 -10.31 2.16
N MET A 92 -3.06 -8.98 2.28
CA MET A 92 -2.24 -8.04 1.51
C MET A 92 -0.75 -8.22 1.83
N LEU A 93 -0.36 -8.25 3.10
CA LEU A 93 1.05 -8.45 3.50
C LEU A 93 1.60 -9.79 3.02
N GLN A 94 0.79 -10.85 3.02
CA GLN A 94 1.18 -12.13 2.44
C GLN A 94 1.44 -12.00 0.93
N ALA A 95 0.58 -11.27 0.20
CA ALA A 95 0.80 -11.01 -1.22
C ALA A 95 2.12 -10.27 -1.45
N LEU A 96 2.38 -9.21 -0.67
CA LEU A 96 3.63 -8.43 -0.77
C LEU A 96 4.89 -9.28 -0.48
N ASN A 97 4.78 -10.28 0.38
CA ASN A 97 5.90 -11.17 0.77
C ASN A 97 6.06 -12.41 -0.12
N THR A 98 5.17 -12.64 -1.09
CA THR A 98 5.14 -13.89 -1.89
C THR A 98 5.33 -13.66 -3.38
N GLY A 99 6.19 -12.72 -3.77
CA GLY A 99 6.61 -12.56 -5.16
C GLY A 99 5.77 -11.57 -5.99
N HIS A 100 4.94 -10.74 -5.33
CA HIS A 100 4.19 -9.66 -5.99
C HIS A 100 4.84 -8.30 -5.65
N GLU A 101 6.15 -8.21 -5.86
CA GLU A 101 6.93 -7.00 -5.57
C GLU A 101 6.41 -5.81 -6.38
N GLY A 102 6.41 -4.62 -5.75
CA GLY A 102 5.90 -3.41 -6.38
C GLY A 102 4.37 -3.27 -6.33
N SER A 103 3.67 -4.14 -5.60
CA SER A 103 2.26 -3.97 -5.29
C SER A 103 2.00 -2.71 -4.46
N LEU A 104 0.80 -2.16 -4.59
CA LEU A 104 0.43 -0.89 -3.99
C LEU A 104 -0.82 -1.08 -3.11
N GLY A 105 -0.90 -0.33 -2.02
CA GLY A 105 -2.09 -0.30 -1.20
C GLY A 105 -2.31 1.07 -0.56
N THR A 106 -3.54 1.37 -0.15
CA THR A 106 -3.81 2.55 0.66
C THR A 106 -4.45 2.19 1.99
N ALA A 107 -4.24 3.03 3.00
CA ALA A 107 -4.93 2.94 4.28
C ALA A 107 -5.11 4.35 4.88
N HIS A 108 -6.01 4.48 5.87
CA HIS A 108 -6.12 5.71 6.62
C HIS A 108 -5.01 5.78 7.67
N ALA A 109 -4.19 6.86 7.64
CA ALA A 109 -3.18 7.14 8.65
C ALA A 109 -2.84 8.64 8.66
N ASN A 110 -2.30 9.12 9.79
CA ASN A 110 -1.96 10.53 9.99
C ASN A 110 -0.45 10.80 9.87
N SER A 111 0.36 9.77 9.68
CA SER A 111 1.81 9.83 9.41
C SER A 111 2.29 8.47 8.90
N CYS A 112 3.53 8.38 8.40
CA CYS A 112 4.14 7.09 8.05
C CYS A 112 4.30 6.18 9.29
N ARG A 113 4.62 6.74 10.45
CA ARG A 113 4.69 5.97 11.71
C ARG A 113 3.31 5.48 12.16
N ASP A 114 2.27 6.31 12.08
CA ASP A 114 0.88 5.91 12.39
C ASP A 114 0.39 4.80 11.44
N MET A 115 0.84 4.82 10.18
CA MET A 115 0.55 3.77 9.22
C MET A 115 1.02 2.39 9.69
N LEU A 116 2.23 2.30 10.24
CA LEU A 116 2.74 1.03 10.78
C LEU A 116 1.87 0.52 11.91
N ALA A 117 1.53 1.38 12.88
CA ALA A 117 0.67 1.01 13.99
C ALA A 117 -0.71 0.55 13.51
N ARG A 118 -1.27 1.22 12.50
CA ARG A 118 -2.55 0.80 11.91
C ARG A 118 -2.45 -0.53 11.17
N LEU A 119 -1.38 -0.76 10.41
CA LEU A 119 -1.14 -2.05 9.76
C LEU A 119 -1.02 -3.18 10.79
N GLU A 120 -0.33 -2.95 11.92
CA GLU A 120 -0.27 -3.91 13.04
C GLU A 120 -1.67 -4.26 13.54
N ILE A 121 -2.48 -3.23 13.87
CA ILE A 121 -3.85 -3.42 14.39
C ILE A 121 -4.72 -4.15 13.37
N MET A 122 -4.74 -3.69 12.11
CA MET A 122 -5.54 -4.31 11.06
C MET A 122 -5.14 -5.77 10.82
N THR A 123 -3.84 -6.07 10.85
CA THR A 123 -3.36 -7.46 10.70
C THR A 123 -3.83 -8.35 11.86
N LEU A 124 -3.82 -7.83 13.09
CA LEU A 124 -4.33 -8.57 14.26
C LEU A 124 -5.85 -8.80 14.18
N MET A 125 -6.61 -7.94 13.49
CA MET A 125 -8.04 -8.15 13.22
C MET A 125 -8.33 -9.34 12.31
N ALA A 126 -7.34 -9.95 11.69
CA ALA A 126 -7.51 -11.14 10.84
C ALA A 126 -7.85 -12.42 11.66
N GLU A 127 -7.97 -12.30 13.00
CA GLU A 127 -8.27 -13.42 13.92
C GLU A 127 -7.30 -14.60 13.83
N LEU A 128 -6.08 -14.31 13.40
CA LEU A 128 -4.98 -15.27 13.44
C LEU A 128 -4.25 -15.12 14.77
N ASP A 129 -3.98 -16.22 15.44
CA ASP A 129 -3.17 -16.24 16.68
C ASP A 129 -1.69 -16.04 16.35
N LEU A 130 -1.37 -14.81 15.91
CA LEU A 130 -0.01 -14.41 15.56
C LEU A 130 0.57 -13.48 16.63
N PRO A 131 1.78 -13.75 17.12
CA PRO A 131 2.45 -12.82 18.01
C PRO A 131 2.78 -11.52 17.26
N LEU A 132 2.64 -10.37 17.94
CA LEU A 132 2.90 -9.04 17.37
C LEU A 132 4.27 -8.94 16.68
N GLN A 133 5.28 -9.62 17.20
CA GLN A 133 6.60 -9.66 16.57
C GLN A 133 6.59 -10.30 15.17
N ALA A 134 5.76 -11.34 14.97
CA ALA A 134 5.63 -11.96 13.65
C ALA A 134 4.92 -11.00 12.68
N VAL A 135 3.89 -10.30 13.14
CA VAL A 135 3.20 -9.26 12.35
C VAL A 135 4.17 -8.16 11.93
N ARG A 136 4.97 -7.64 12.85
CA ARG A 136 5.98 -6.61 12.58
C ARG A 136 7.02 -7.05 11.56
N ARG A 137 7.47 -8.30 11.65
CA ARG A 137 8.39 -8.88 10.65
C ARG A 137 7.75 -8.95 9.27
N GLN A 138 6.47 -9.36 9.18
CA GLN A 138 5.73 -9.40 7.92
C GLN A 138 5.59 -8.01 7.29
N ILE A 139 5.30 -6.99 8.10
CA ILE A 139 5.23 -5.60 7.62
C ILE A 139 6.59 -5.14 7.11
N ALA A 140 7.65 -5.31 7.93
CA ALA A 140 8.99 -4.86 7.58
C ALA A 140 9.59 -5.57 6.35
N SER A 141 9.17 -6.82 6.09
CA SER A 141 9.60 -7.57 4.90
C SER A 141 8.81 -7.23 3.65
N GLY A 142 7.50 -6.96 3.78
CA GLY A 142 6.60 -6.78 2.64
C GLY A 142 6.48 -5.34 2.16
N VAL A 143 6.68 -4.36 3.04
CA VAL A 143 6.52 -2.93 2.71
C VAL A 143 7.89 -2.29 2.58
N ASP A 144 8.16 -1.68 1.42
CA ASP A 144 9.43 -0.97 1.17
C ASP A 144 9.29 0.53 1.47
N ILE A 145 8.21 1.14 1.01
CA ILE A 145 7.99 2.59 1.08
C ILE A 145 6.63 2.91 1.69
N LEU A 146 6.62 3.85 2.58
CA LEU A 146 5.43 4.48 3.14
C LEU A 146 5.31 5.91 2.61
N VAL A 147 4.10 6.28 2.21
CA VAL A 147 3.80 7.62 1.70
C VAL A 147 2.68 8.23 2.55
N HIS A 148 2.85 9.45 3.01
CA HIS A 148 1.81 10.17 3.75
C HIS A 148 1.33 11.38 2.97
N LEU A 149 0.03 11.42 2.69
CA LEU A 149 -0.67 12.52 2.04
C LEU A 149 -1.52 13.28 3.05
N GLY A 150 -1.44 14.58 3.02
CA GLY A 150 -2.25 15.46 3.84
C GLY A 150 -3.13 16.42 3.06
N ARG A 151 -4.24 16.82 3.68
CA ARG A 151 -5.05 17.94 3.24
C ARG A 151 -4.76 19.13 4.15
N MET A 152 -4.23 20.20 3.57
CA MET A 152 -3.83 21.40 4.27
C MET A 152 -5.06 22.26 4.66
N ARG A 153 -4.86 23.26 5.51
CA ARG A 153 -5.92 24.20 5.94
C ARG A 153 -6.54 24.97 4.76
N ASP A 154 -5.75 25.29 3.76
CA ASP A 154 -6.18 25.93 2.49
C ASP A 154 -6.90 24.94 1.54
N LYS A 155 -7.20 23.73 2.01
CA LYS A 155 -7.81 22.61 1.27
C LYS A 155 -6.91 22.03 0.16
N SER A 156 -5.69 22.51 -0.03
CA SER A 156 -4.74 21.88 -0.94
C SER A 156 -4.34 20.48 -0.44
N ARG A 157 -3.99 19.60 -1.36
CA ARG A 157 -3.49 18.25 -1.07
C ARG A 157 -1.99 18.24 -1.27
N LYS A 158 -1.26 17.69 -0.31
CA LYS A 158 0.20 17.69 -0.33
C LYS A 158 0.73 16.30 -0.03
N LEU A 159 1.84 15.95 -0.66
CA LEU A 159 2.70 14.87 -0.23
C LEU A 159 3.51 15.40 0.96
N LEU A 160 3.27 14.84 2.14
CA LEU A 160 3.87 15.32 3.39
C LEU A 160 5.12 14.57 3.77
N GLU A 161 5.15 13.26 3.50
CA GLU A 161 6.28 12.41 3.87
C GLU A 161 6.39 11.22 2.92
N VAL A 162 7.62 10.85 2.58
CA VAL A 162 7.98 9.56 1.99
C VAL A 162 9.03 8.95 2.88
N SER A 163 8.77 7.76 3.42
CA SER A 163 9.69 7.06 4.31
C SER A 163 9.98 5.67 3.80
N GLU A 164 11.22 5.23 3.94
CA GLU A 164 11.67 3.86 3.70
C GLU A 164 11.48 3.02 4.95
N VAL A 165 11.00 1.79 4.78
CA VAL A 165 11.02 0.77 5.83
C VAL A 165 12.38 0.09 5.81
N CYS A 166 13.21 0.37 6.82
CA CYS A 166 14.62 -0.03 6.81
C CYS A 166 14.85 -1.43 7.36
N ALA A 167 14.22 -1.77 8.48
CA ALA A 167 14.47 -3.04 9.17
C ALA A 167 13.43 -3.32 10.26
N TYR A 168 13.40 -4.58 10.70
CA TYR A 168 12.85 -4.96 11.99
C TYR A 168 14.03 -5.25 12.95
N ALA A 169 14.18 -4.42 13.95
CA ALA A 169 15.27 -4.52 14.94
C ALA A 169 14.76 -4.14 16.33
N ASP A 170 15.26 -4.82 17.35
CA ASP A 170 14.93 -4.56 18.77
C ASP A 170 13.42 -4.57 19.09
N GLY A 171 12.67 -5.41 18.36
CA GLY A 171 11.20 -5.50 18.54
C GLY A 171 10.39 -4.44 17.80
N GLU A 172 11.01 -3.56 17.03
CA GLU A 172 10.34 -2.45 16.33
C GLU A 172 10.68 -2.40 14.84
N ILE A 173 9.76 -1.83 14.06
CA ILE A 173 9.99 -1.51 12.65
C ILE A 173 10.68 -0.15 12.58
N ARG A 174 11.86 -0.12 11.99
CA ARG A 174 12.62 1.12 11.77
C ARG A 174 12.28 1.68 10.41
N ILE A 175 11.96 2.98 10.39
CA ILE A 175 11.74 3.75 9.16
C ILE A 175 12.64 4.98 9.16
N GLN A 176 13.03 5.42 7.96
CA GLN A 176 13.72 6.68 7.77
C GLN A 176 13.00 7.55 6.73
N PRO A 177 12.88 8.87 6.97
CA PRO A 177 12.29 9.77 6.01
C PRO A 177 13.23 10.01 4.84
N LEU A 178 12.78 9.74 3.62
CA LEU A 178 13.47 10.10 2.38
C LEU A 178 13.15 11.54 1.98
N TYR A 179 11.88 11.92 2.15
CA TYR A 179 11.38 13.26 1.86
C TYR A 179 10.39 13.70 2.93
N GLN A 180 10.43 14.97 3.30
CA GLN A 180 9.46 15.59 4.21
C GLN A 180 9.03 16.96 3.70
N TRP A 181 7.74 17.28 3.90
CA TRP A 181 7.21 18.59 3.60
C TRP A 181 7.69 19.61 4.62
N GLN A 182 8.21 20.73 4.13
CA GLN A 182 8.59 21.89 4.93
C GLN A 182 7.80 23.11 4.46
N ASP A 183 7.15 23.80 5.41
CA ASP A 183 6.39 25.00 5.08
C ASP A 183 7.28 26.06 4.43
N GLY A 184 6.80 26.63 3.34
CA GLY A 184 7.53 27.61 2.54
C GLY A 184 8.61 27.04 1.61
N ARG A 185 9.01 25.76 1.77
CA ARG A 185 10.03 25.13 0.93
C ARG A 185 9.50 23.97 0.07
N GLY A 186 8.35 23.39 0.45
CA GLY A 186 7.80 22.25 -0.24
C GLY A 186 8.33 20.90 0.25
N LEU A 187 8.30 19.88 -0.61
CA LEU A 187 8.81 18.56 -0.32
C LEU A 187 10.34 18.55 -0.46
N MET A 188 11.04 18.38 0.65
CA MET A 188 12.50 18.44 0.72
C MET A 188 13.11 17.04 0.96
N PRO A 189 14.24 16.71 0.32
CA PRO A 189 14.97 15.48 0.62
C PRO A 189 15.54 15.56 2.06
N VAL A 190 15.56 14.43 2.75
CA VAL A 190 16.06 14.26 4.12
C VAL A 190 17.21 13.26 4.14
N GLU A 191 16.92 11.98 3.89
CA GLU A 191 17.90 10.91 3.90
C GLU A 191 17.94 10.20 2.55
N PRO A 192 19.07 9.62 2.14
CA PRO A 192 19.14 8.81 0.93
C PRO A 192 18.46 7.47 1.12
N LEU A 193 17.97 6.87 0.01
CA LEU A 193 17.45 5.50 0.01
C LEU A 193 18.56 4.51 0.38
N LEU A 194 18.31 3.63 1.37
CA LEU A 194 19.26 2.61 1.83
C LEU A 194 19.22 1.34 0.98
N HIS A 195 18.00 0.78 0.78
CA HIS A 195 17.83 -0.47 0.06
C HIS A 195 17.67 -0.23 -1.44
N ARG A 196 18.78 -0.29 -2.17
CA ARG A 196 18.84 -0.01 -3.62
C ARG A 196 18.75 -1.27 -4.47
N GLU A 197 18.93 -2.45 -3.86
CA GLU A 197 19.10 -3.71 -4.57
C GLU A 197 17.90 -4.06 -5.46
N LYS A 198 16.68 -3.74 -5.02
CA LYS A 198 15.46 -3.97 -5.83
C LYS A 198 15.44 -3.08 -7.08
N LEU A 199 15.87 -1.82 -6.96
CA LEU A 199 15.93 -0.89 -8.08
C LEU A 199 17.06 -1.27 -9.05
N GLU A 200 18.22 -1.67 -8.53
CA GLU A 200 19.35 -2.13 -9.32
C GLU A 200 18.97 -3.39 -10.13
N ARG A 201 18.30 -4.36 -9.52
CA ARG A 201 17.77 -5.55 -10.22
C ARG A 201 16.75 -5.20 -11.30
N ALA A 202 15.97 -4.14 -11.10
CA ALA A 202 15.02 -3.62 -12.08
C ALA A 202 15.70 -2.76 -13.17
N GLY A 203 17.04 -2.61 -13.12
CA GLY A 203 17.81 -1.85 -14.12
C GLY A 203 17.72 -0.33 -13.94
N VAL A 204 17.20 0.16 -12.81
CA VAL A 204 17.17 1.59 -12.51
C VAL A 204 18.55 2.05 -12.06
N LYS A 205 19.11 3.02 -12.78
CA LYS A 205 20.34 3.70 -12.36
C LYS A 205 19.98 4.85 -11.43
N LEU A 206 20.49 4.82 -10.21
CA LEU A 206 20.32 5.85 -9.18
C LEU A 206 21.49 6.83 -9.19
#